data_eac8321db78f1f04660e586c8d7b4d03
#
_entry.id   eac8321db78f1f04660e586c8d7b4d03
#
_cell.length_a   1.000
_cell.length_b   1.000
_cell.length_c   1.000
_cell.angle_alpha   90.00
_cell.angle_beta   90.00
_cell.angle_gamma   90.00
#
_symmetry.space_group_name_H-M   'P 1'
#
loop_
_entity.id
_entity.type
_entity.pdbx_description
1 polymer ?
#
loop_
_entity_poly.entity_id
_entity_poly.type
_entity_poly.pdbx_seq_one_letter_code
_entity_poly.pdbx_strand_id
1 'polypeptide(L)'
;MHETTPLYNPPPLHFSHISKTNKNSHKMAQTLLSFICVSFTILVVSTVVESRSRARMYVDSQCKSTRYPDTCVQTLLPYVSKRGLPSPKLQAQISLATCLSKARFMKTYMNMLAKNLNKTSNSGDYQAMEECLQQINDGVKQITQSFKELQQMGKDGDENFMWHESNVQTWVSAALTDATSCVEGILGNGISDSEKAMIQARILKVKQLASNSLALFTHFTTRYRASHDINVP
;
A
#
# COMPACT_ATOMS: atom_id res chain seq x y z
N MET A 1 4.44 -83.51 -68.85
CA MET A 1 3.72 -82.29 -69.23
C MET A 1 3.60 -81.46 -68.00
N HIS A 2 4.48 -80.47 -67.79
CA HIS A 2 4.44 -79.53 -66.72
C HIS A 2 4.38 -78.14 -67.36
N GLU A 3 3.27 -77.51 -67.18
CA GLU A 3 2.98 -76.16 -67.64
C GLU A 3 3.39 -75.22 -66.51
N THR A 4 4.36 -74.35 -66.74
CA THR A 4 4.83 -73.35 -65.84
C THR A 4 4.22 -72.01 -66.23
N THR A 5 3.36 -71.45 -65.33
CA THR A 5 2.78 -70.13 -65.47
C THR A 5 3.82 -69.05 -65.03
N PRO A 6 3.90 -67.89 -65.71
CA PRO A 6 4.86 -66.85 -65.40
C PRO A 6 4.34 -65.97 -64.23
N LEU A 7 5.21 -65.66 -63.31
CA LEU A 7 5.00 -64.71 -62.19
C LEU A 7 4.91 -63.25 -62.69
N TYR A 8 3.79 -62.63 -62.39
CA TYR A 8 3.58 -61.22 -62.64
C TYR A 8 4.20 -60.37 -61.54
N ASN A 9 5.17 -59.52 -61.89
CA ASN A 9 5.80 -58.54 -61.02
C ASN A 9 5.08 -57.17 -61.23
N PRO A 10 4.42 -56.59 -60.18
CA PRO A 10 3.87 -55.24 -60.31
C PRO A 10 4.97 -54.17 -60.15
N PRO A 11 4.81 -53.00 -60.83
CA PRO A 11 5.81 -51.92 -60.74
C PRO A 11 5.82 -51.23 -59.36
N PRO A 12 6.97 -50.64 -58.93
CA PRO A 12 7.07 -49.97 -57.65
C PRO A 12 6.24 -48.69 -57.62
N LEU A 13 5.34 -48.61 -56.66
CA LEU A 13 4.55 -47.36 -56.34
C LEU A 13 5.46 -46.28 -55.80
N HIS A 14 5.56 -45.17 -56.52
CA HIS A 14 6.35 -44.00 -56.18
C HIS A 14 5.67 -43.25 -55.01
N PHE A 15 6.07 -43.52 -53.77
CA PHE A 15 5.60 -42.86 -52.54
C PHE A 15 6.54 -41.70 -52.18
N SER A 16 6.56 -40.62 -52.98
CA SER A 16 7.48 -39.49 -52.69
C SER A 16 6.82 -38.09 -52.60
N HIS A 17 5.48 -37.99 -52.67
CA HIS A 17 4.87 -36.67 -52.74
C HIS A 17 4.06 -36.23 -51.48
N ILE A 18 3.83 -37.11 -50.50
CA ILE A 18 2.98 -36.78 -49.33
C ILE A 18 3.78 -36.18 -48.18
N SER A 19 5.10 -36.36 -48.10
CA SER A 19 5.93 -35.91 -46.98
C SER A 19 6.26 -34.40 -46.97
N LYS A 20 6.26 -33.72 -48.15
CA LYS A 20 6.61 -32.28 -48.21
C LYS A 20 5.48 -31.33 -47.87
N THR A 21 4.24 -31.69 -48.16
CA THR A 21 3.06 -30.82 -47.86
C THR A 21 2.74 -30.77 -46.37
N ASN A 22 2.96 -31.84 -45.63
CA ASN A 22 2.69 -31.88 -44.20
C ASN A 22 3.69 -31.03 -43.37
N LYS A 23 4.97 -30.98 -43.81
CA LYS A 23 6.00 -30.18 -43.11
C LYS A 23 5.82 -28.66 -43.24
N ASN A 24 5.27 -28.20 -44.37
CA ASN A 24 4.98 -26.78 -44.59
C ASN A 24 3.69 -26.33 -43.87
N SER A 25 2.68 -27.19 -43.78
CA SER A 25 1.47 -26.94 -42.99
C SER A 25 1.78 -26.80 -41.48
N HIS A 26 2.65 -27.67 -40.96
CA HIS A 26 3.10 -27.56 -39.56
C HIS A 26 3.91 -26.29 -39.27
N LYS A 27 4.76 -25.85 -40.17
CA LYS A 27 5.50 -24.59 -40.00
C LYS A 27 4.59 -23.39 -40.08
N MET A 28 3.61 -23.36 -41.00
CA MET A 28 2.61 -22.28 -41.07
C MET A 28 1.73 -22.25 -39.80
N ALA A 29 1.30 -23.38 -39.28
CA ALA A 29 0.55 -23.45 -38.04
C ALA A 29 1.36 -22.95 -36.83
N GLN A 30 2.64 -23.29 -36.74
CA GLN A 30 3.53 -22.81 -35.67
C GLN A 30 3.78 -21.29 -35.74
N THR A 31 3.96 -20.74 -36.95
CA THR A 31 4.12 -19.27 -37.11
C THR A 31 2.83 -18.52 -36.77
N LEU A 32 1.68 -19.01 -37.21
CA LEU A 32 0.37 -18.41 -36.84
C LEU A 32 0.13 -18.46 -35.33
N LEU A 33 0.45 -19.59 -34.66
CA LEU A 33 0.34 -19.71 -33.22
C LEU A 33 1.26 -18.71 -32.49
N SER A 34 2.50 -18.55 -33.00
CA SER A 34 3.45 -17.57 -32.47
C SER A 34 2.91 -16.12 -32.59
N PHE A 35 2.37 -15.74 -33.75
CA PHE A 35 1.77 -14.42 -33.92
C PHE A 35 0.56 -14.18 -33.02
N ILE A 36 -0.30 -15.18 -32.83
CA ILE A 36 -1.44 -15.11 -31.93
C ILE A 36 -0.94 -14.92 -30.46
N CYS A 37 0.04 -15.68 -30.03
CA CYS A 37 0.63 -15.53 -28.68
C CYS A 37 1.25 -14.15 -28.48
N VAL A 38 2.02 -13.64 -29.45
CA VAL A 38 2.62 -12.29 -29.38
C VAL A 38 1.54 -11.21 -29.35
N SER A 39 0.53 -11.30 -30.19
CA SER A 39 -0.58 -10.36 -30.21
C SER A 39 -1.35 -10.38 -28.88
N PHE A 40 -1.60 -11.55 -28.32
CA PHE A 40 -2.28 -11.72 -27.04
C PHE A 40 -1.45 -11.14 -25.88
N THR A 41 -0.13 -11.36 -25.87
CA THR A 41 0.76 -10.78 -24.85
C THR A 41 0.80 -9.24 -24.93
N ILE A 42 0.83 -8.66 -26.12
CA ILE A 42 0.79 -7.20 -26.32
C ILE A 42 -0.53 -6.64 -25.79
N LEU A 43 -1.66 -7.26 -26.10
CA LEU A 43 -2.98 -6.82 -25.61
C LEU A 43 -3.07 -6.88 -24.09
N VAL A 44 -2.60 -7.96 -23.47
CA VAL A 44 -2.61 -8.11 -22.00
C VAL A 44 -1.69 -7.07 -21.34
N VAL A 45 -0.49 -6.84 -21.88
CA VAL A 45 0.43 -5.82 -21.34
C VAL A 45 -0.17 -4.43 -21.45
N SER A 46 -0.79 -4.09 -22.59
CA SER A 46 -1.41 -2.77 -22.79
C SER A 46 -2.55 -2.50 -21.80
N THR A 47 -3.43 -3.47 -21.54
CA THR A 47 -4.53 -3.32 -20.57
C THR A 47 -4.03 -3.18 -19.12
N VAL A 48 -2.95 -3.89 -18.76
CA VAL A 48 -2.35 -3.78 -17.42
C VAL A 48 -1.69 -2.42 -17.22
N VAL A 49 -0.97 -1.91 -18.22
CA VAL A 49 -0.32 -0.57 -18.15
C VAL A 49 -1.37 0.53 -18.03
N GLU A 50 -2.44 0.47 -18.81
CA GLU A 50 -3.51 1.47 -18.76
C GLU A 50 -4.27 1.45 -17.42
N SER A 51 -4.54 0.27 -16.86
CA SER A 51 -5.20 0.17 -15.55
C SER A 51 -4.33 0.74 -14.43
N ARG A 52 -3.02 0.51 -14.46
CA ARG A 52 -2.07 1.09 -13.50
C ARG A 52 -1.98 2.61 -13.62
N SER A 53 -2.00 3.15 -14.83
CA SER A 53 -1.98 4.59 -15.07
C SER A 53 -3.24 5.25 -14.51
N ARG A 54 -4.42 4.71 -14.77
CA ARG A 54 -5.69 5.22 -14.21
C ARG A 54 -5.73 5.15 -12.68
N ALA A 55 -5.27 4.04 -12.11
CA ALA A 55 -5.17 3.87 -10.67
C ALA A 55 -4.28 4.93 -10.03
N ARG A 56 -3.12 5.20 -10.62
CA ARG A 56 -2.20 6.23 -10.15
C ARG A 56 -2.81 7.62 -10.24
N MET A 57 -3.39 7.99 -11.39
CA MET A 57 -4.05 9.30 -11.56
C MET A 57 -5.15 9.53 -10.53
N TYR A 58 -5.94 8.50 -10.22
CA TYR A 58 -6.94 8.59 -9.16
C TYR A 58 -6.30 8.86 -7.79
N VAL A 59 -5.30 8.07 -7.39
CA VAL A 59 -4.64 8.25 -6.10
C VAL A 59 -3.96 9.62 -6.02
N ASP A 60 -3.28 10.05 -7.09
CA ASP A 60 -2.66 11.37 -7.17
C ASP A 60 -3.70 12.48 -6.95
N SER A 61 -4.90 12.35 -7.54
CA SER A 61 -5.99 13.32 -7.34
C SER A 61 -6.50 13.39 -5.90
N GLN A 62 -6.59 12.24 -5.21
CA GLN A 62 -7.01 12.18 -3.81
C GLN A 62 -5.93 12.72 -2.85
N CYS A 63 -4.67 12.51 -3.18
CA CYS A 63 -3.53 12.94 -2.38
C CYS A 63 -3.11 14.39 -2.59
N LYS A 64 -3.57 15.04 -3.65
CA LYS A 64 -3.18 16.41 -4.03
C LYS A 64 -3.43 17.45 -2.93
N SER A 65 -4.48 17.28 -2.14
CA SER A 65 -4.85 18.18 -1.03
C SER A 65 -4.18 17.84 0.30
N THR A 66 -3.42 16.74 0.37
CA THR A 66 -2.71 16.37 1.60
C THR A 66 -1.40 17.14 1.75
N ARG A 67 -0.93 17.30 2.99
CA ARG A 67 0.34 18.02 3.25
C ARG A 67 1.57 17.31 2.68
N TYR A 68 1.52 15.98 2.52
CA TYR A 68 2.62 15.14 2.02
C TYR A 68 2.13 14.23 0.90
N PRO A 69 1.89 14.78 -0.32
CA PRO A 69 1.25 14.04 -1.42
C PRO A 69 2.00 12.76 -1.80
N ASP A 70 3.32 12.80 -1.90
CA ASP A 70 4.12 11.61 -2.27
C ASP A 70 3.99 10.48 -1.25
N THR A 71 4.00 10.82 0.05
CA THR A 71 3.77 9.84 1.12
C THR A 71 2.35 9.28 1.07
N CYS A 72 1.35 10.11 0.74
CA CYS A 72 -0.03 9.68 0.55
C CYS A 72 -0.15 8.69 -0.62
N VAL A 73 0.41 9.02 -1.78
CA VAL A 73 0.42 8.16 -2.98
C VAL A 73 1.09 6.82 -2.68
N GLN A 74 2.28 6.83 -2.07
CA GLN A 74 2.98 5.60 -1.68
C GLN A 74 2.16 4.73 -0.71
N THR A 75 1.35 5.37 0.13
CA THR A 75 0.49 4.67 1.11
C THR A 75 -0.71 4.02 0.46
N LEU A 76 -1.40 4.72 -0.46
CA LEU A 76 -2.67 4.27 -1.03
C LEU A 76 -2.51 3.39 -2.27
N LEU A 77 -1.49 3.65 -3.10
CA LEU A 77 -1.30 2.99 -4.39
C LEU A 77 -1.26 1.45 -4.31
N PRO A 78 -0.63 0.81 -3.30
CA PRO A 78 -0.63 -0.65 -3.16
C PRO A 78 -2.01 -1.27 -2.96
N TYR A 79 -3.00 -0.49 -2.48
CA TYR A 79 -4.34 -0.95 -2.18
C TYR A 79 -5.34 -0.70 -3.31
N VAL A 80 -4.92 -0.03 -4.38
CA VAL A 80 -5.72 0.07 -5.60
C VAL A 80 -5.64 -1.26 -6.33
N SER A 81 -6.66 -2.08 -6.15
CA SER A 81 -6.70 -3.45 -6.66
C SER A 81 -7.63 -3.58 -7.85
N LYS A 82 -7.66 -4.79 -8.43
CA LYS A 82 -8.64 -5.21 -9.44
C LYS A 82 -10.11 -5.10 -8.97
N ARG A 83 -10.34 -4.94 -7.66
CA ARG A 83 -11.69 -4.78 -7.06
C ARG A 83 -12.22 -3.35 -7.12
N GLY A 84 -11.46 -2.42 -7.70
CA GLY A 84 -11.83 -1.02 -7.85
C GLY A 84 -11.01 -0.07 -6.99
N LEU A 85 -11.41 1.20 -7.05
CA LEU A 85 -10.76 2.29 -6.33
C LEU A 85 -11.31 2.35 -4.89
N PRO A 86 -10.45 2.57 -3.88
CA PRO A 86 -10.91 2.62 -2.50
C PRO A 86 -11.81 3.83 -2.25
N SER A 87 -12.93 3.61 -1.54
CA SER A 87 -13.82 4.69 -1.12
C SER A 87 -13.09 5.70 -0.21
N PRO A 88 -13.58 6.94 -0.05
CA PRO A 88 -12.96 7.92 0.85
C PRO A 88 -12.78 7.41 2.27
N LYS A 89 -13.76 6.70 2.84
CA LYS A 89 -13.64 6.04 4.15
C LYS A 89 -12.50 5.01 4.17
N LEU A 90 -12.43 4.16 3.15
CA LEU A 90 -11.38 3.15 3.06
C LEU A 90 -9.99 3.77 2.88
N GLN A 91 -9.87 4.89 2.15
CA GLN A 91 -8.60 5.64 2.03
C GLN A 91 -8.12 6.15 3.39
N ALA A 92 -9.01 6.75 4.19
CA ALA A 92 -8.71 7.19 5.55
C ALA A 92 -8.30 6.01 6.44
N GLN A 93 -9.00 4.87 6.37
CA GLN A 93 -8.69 3.65 7.11
C GLN A 93 -7.31 3.09 6.73
N ILE A 94 -6.97 3.00 5.45
CA ILE A 94 -5.66 2.53 4.97
C ILE A 94 -4.55 3.43 5.48
N SER A 95 -4.73 4.74 5.36
CA SER A 95 -3.74 5.72 5.80
C SER A 95 -3.50 5.63 7.31
N LEU A 96 -4.57 5.60 8.11
CA LEU A 96 -4.47 5.51 9.56
C LEU A 96 -3.91 4.16 10.04
N ALA A 97 -4.27 3.05 9.40
CA ALA A 97 -3.68 1.73 9.66
C ALA A 97 -2.17 1.69 9.36
N THR A 98 -1.76 2.34 8.25
CA THR A 98 -0.34 2.45 7.89
C THR A 98 0.42 3.31 8.91
N CYS A 99 -0.19 4.43 9.35
CA CYS A 99 0.36 5.27 10.41
C CYS A 99 0.56 4.46 11.70
N LEU A 100 -0.47 3.73 12.14
CA LEU A 100 -0.42 2.87 13.32
C LEU A 100 0.70 1.81 13.24
N SER A 101 0.84 1.18 12.07
CA SER A 101 1.92 0.20 11.84
C SER A 101 3.30 0.82 12.02
N LYS A 102 3.53 2.03 11.46
CA LYS A 102 4.80 2.75 11.59
C LYS A 102 5.05 3.25 13.01
N ALA A 103 4.00 3.74 13.70
CA ALA A 103 4.10 4.15 15.10
C ALA A 103 4.46 2.97 16.03
N ARG A 104 3.86 1.80 15.83
CA ARG A 104 4.21 0.57 16.57
C ARG A 104 5.65 0.12 16.30
N PHE A 105 6.10 0.22 15.06
CA PHE A 105 7.49 -0.07 14.72
C PHE A 105 8.45 0.92 15.42
N MET A 106 8.09 2.23 15.44
CA MET A 106 8.85 3.25 16.16
C MET A 106 8.92 2.95 17.65
N LYS A 107 7.80 2.59 18.30
CA LYS A 107 7.77 2.15 19.69
C LYS A 107 8.74 1.00 19.96
N THR A 108 8.74 -0.04 19.12
CA THR A 108 9.66 -1.18 19.26
C THR A 108 11.12 -0.74 19.16
N TYR A 109 11.43 0.15 18.20
CA TYR A 109 12.75 0.71 18.02
C TYR A 109 13.21 1.51 19.25
N MET A 110 12.36 2.38 19.79
CA MET A 110 12.66 3.16 20.99
C MET A 110 12.88 2.28 22.22
N ASN A 111 12.08 1.22 22.40
CA ASN A 111 12.29 0.25 23.49
C ASN A 111 13.66 -0.44 23.40
N MET A 112 14.12 -0.75 22.18
CA MET A 112 15.44 -1.33 21.96
C MET A 112 16.55 -0.35 22.34
N LEU A 113 16.43 0.91 21.92
CA LEU A 113 17.41 1.95 22.26
C LEU A 113 17.45 2.24 23.77
N ALA A 114 16.30 2.39 24.43
CA ALA A 114 16.22 2.62 25.88
C ALA A 114 16.92 1.51 26.68
N LYS A 115 16.76 0.24 26.28
CA LYS A 115 17.45 -0.89 26.92
C LYS A 115 18.98 -0.84 26.74
N ASN A 116 19.45 -0.35 25.62
CA ASN A 116 20.89 -0.22 25.37
C ASN A 116 21.49 0.93 26.19
N LEU A 117 20.79 2.08 26.25
CA LEU A 117 21.22 3.23 27.04
C LEU A 117 21.29 2.92 28.53
N ASN A 118 20.30 2.21 29.10
CA ASN A 118 20.29 1.84 30.51
C ASN A 118 21.56 1.06 30.95
N LYS A 119 22.27 0.43 30.03
CA LYS A 119 23.49 -0.33 30.30
C LYS A 119 24.77 0.50 30.27
N THR A 120 24.76 1.68 29.66
CA THR A 120 25.99 2.39 29.26
C THR A 120 26.02 3.90 29.56
N SER A 121 24.89 4.55 29.97
CA SER A 121 24.72 5.99 29.81
C SER A 121 24.54 6.81 31.09
N ASN A 122 24.76 8.14 30.90
CA ASN A 122 24.36 9.20 31.80
C ASN A 122 22.85 9.15 32.11
N SER A 123 22.48 9.51 33.35
CA SER A 123 21.06 9.52 33.79
C SER A 123 20.17 10.42 32.94
N GLY A 124 20.69 11.54 32.41
CA GLY A 124 19.91 12.50 31.60
C GLY A 124 19.52 11.97 30.21
N ASP A 125 20.42 11.26 29.53
CA ASP A 125 20.14 10.68 28.20
C ASP A 125 19.10 9.55 28.31
N TYR A 126 19.21 8.74 29.37
CA TYR A 126 18.23 7.69 29.65
C TYR A 126 16.83 8.30 29.94
N GLN A 127 16.76 9.36 30.76
CA GLN A 127 15.49 10.03 31.09
C GLN A 127 14.83 10.60 29.83
N ALA A 128 15.55 11.30 28.96
CA ALA A 128 15.00 11.84 27.71
C ALA A 128 14.48 10.75 26.77
N MET A 129 15.17 9.61 26.74
CA MET A 129 14.73 8.44 25.97
C MET A 129 13.43 7.84 26.52
N GLU A 130 13.31 7.72 27.85
CA GLU A 130 12.10 7.21 28.52
C GLU A 130 10.91 8.15 28.32
N GLU A 131 11.10 9.47 28.42
CA GLU A 131 10.07 10.47 28.17
C GLU A 131 9.57 10.40 26.72
N CYS A 132 10.49 10.32 25.74
CA CYS A 132 10.12 10.13 24.34
C CYS A 132 9.40 8.80 24.12
N LEU A 133 9.84 7.71 24.74
CA LEU A 133 9.18 6.41 24.66
C LEU A 133 7.75 6.47 25.22
N GLN A 134 7.52 7.21 26.32
CA GLN A 134 6.19 7.43 26.87
C GLN A 134 5.28 8.17 25.87
N GLN A 135 5.77 9.26 25.26
CA GLN A 135 5.03 10.01 24.23
C GLN A 135 4.69 9.14 23.01
N ILE A 136 5.63 8.32 22.53
CA ILE A 136 5.37 7.35 21.45
C ILE A 136 4.34 6.29 21.87
N ASN A 137 4.36 5.82 23.12
CA ASN A 137 3.36 4.90 23.65
C ASN A 137 1.96 5.51 23.65
N ASP A 138 1.82 6.77 24.06
CA ASP A 138 0.56 7.47 24.11
C ASP A 138 0.05 7.76 22.69
N GLY A 139 0.93 8.19 21.77
CA GLY A 139 0.59 8.33 20.36
C GLY A 139 0.10 7.02 19.73
N VAL A 140 0.70 5.87 20.04
CA VAL A 140 0.21 4.56 19.57
C VAL A 140 -1.19 4.24 20.12
N LYS A 141 -1.49 4.55 21.40
CA LYS A 141 -2.84 4.37 21.98
C LYS A 141 -3.86 5.25 21.26
N GLN A 142 -3.55 6.52 21.08
CA GLN A 142 -4.41 7.51 20.43
C GLN A 142 -4.73 7.13 18.97
N ILE A 143 -3.72 6.76 18.17
CA ILE A 143 -3.94 6.28 16.80
C ILE A 143 -4.76 5.00 16.78
N THR A 144 -4.56 4.10 17.76
CA THR A 144 -5.36 2.87 17.87
C THR A 144 -6.82 3.16 18.17
N GLN A 145 -7.11 4.10 19.06
CA GLN A 145 -8.48 4.56 19.38
C GLN A 145 -9.12 5.22 18.16
N SER A 146 -8.40 6.14 17.50
CA SER A 146 -8.86 6.79 16.27
C SER A 146 -9.24 5.78 15.19
N PHE A 147 -8.45 4.73 15.03
CA PHE A 147 -8.74 3.68 14.04
C PHE A 147 -10.02 2.91 14.38
N LYS A 148 -10.26 2.61 15.66
CA LYS A 148 -11.50 1.96 16.11
C LYS A 148 -12.72 2.83 15.87
N GLU A 149 -12.63 4.12 16.21
CA GLU A 149 -13.71 5.10 15.96
C GLU A 149 -14.05 5.18 14.48
N LEU A 150 -13.04 5.35 13.61
CA LEU A 150 -13.24 5.40 12.17
C LEU A 150 -13.91 4.12 11.62
N GLN A 151 -13.66 2.97 12.24
CA GLN A 151 -14.33 1.72 11.86
C GLN A 151 -15.83 1.71 12.22
N GLN A 152 -16.23 2.38 13.31
CA GLN A 152 -17.63 2.46 13.75
C GLN A 152 -18.43 3.50 12.95
N MET A 153 -17.81 4.58 12.52
CA MET A 153 -18.50 5.67 11.80
C MET A 153 -19.43 5.15 10.69
N GLY A 154 -20.67 5.63 10.72
CA GLY A 154 -21.70 5.28 9.74
C GLY A 154 -22.29 3.87 9.90
N LYS A 155 -22.01 3.14 11.00
CA LYS A 155 -22.66 1.88 11.34
C LYS A 155 -23.91 2.07 12.20
N ASP A 156 -23.86 3.06 13.10
CA ASP A 156 -24.90 3.34 14.06
C ASP A 156 -25.88 4.42 13.55
N GLY A 157 -25.90 4.64 12.22
CA GLY A 157 -26.56 5.80 11.63
C GLY A 157 -25.76 7.08 11.85
N ASP A 158 -26.42 8.24 11.73
CA ASP A 158 -25.76 9.55 11.76
C ASP A 158 -25.72 10.17 13.18
N GLU A 159 -26.40 9.57 14.14
CA GLU A 159 -26.60 10.15 15.47
C GLU A 159 -25.28 10.40 16.22
N ASN A 160 -24.32 9.48 16.13
CA ASN A 160 -23.02 9.62 16.80
C ASN A 160 -21.88 10.04 15.84
N PHE A 161 -22.20 10.38 14.59
CA PHE A 161 -21.18 10.66 13.57
C PHE A 161 -20.23 11.79 13.99
N MET A 162 -20.78 12.92 14.44
CA MET A 162 -20.00 14.09 14.85
C MET A 162 -19.10 13.81 16.06
N TRP A 163 -19.58 12.98 16.98
CA TRP A 163 -18.80 12.57 18.15
C TRP A 163 -17.60 11.70 17.74
N HIS A 164 -17.81 10.70 16.88
CA HIS A 164 -16.73 9.90 16.33
C HIS A 164 -15.74 10.74 15.51
N GLU A 165 -16.25 11.70 14.72
CA GLU A 165 -15.40 12.61 13.96
C GLU A 165 -14.49 13.42 14.86
N SER A 166 -15.04 14.04 15.92
CA SER A 166 -14.30 14.81 16.91
C SER A 166 -13.22 13.97 17.61
N ASN A 167 -13.57 12.75 18.01
CA ASN A 167 -12.62 11.83 18.65
C ASN A 167 -11.43 11.51 17.75
N VAL A 168 -11.68 11.14 16.48
CA VAL A 168 -10.60 10.83 15.53
C VAL A 168 -9.68 12.04 15.33
N GLN A 169 -10.25 13.23 15.12
CA GLN A 169 -9.47 14.45 14.92
C GLN A 169 -8.62 14.78 16.14
N THR A 170 -9.21 14.72 17.33
CA THR A 170 -8.54 15.01 18.60
C THR A 170 -7.38 14.06 18.85
N TRP A 171 -7.60 12.77 18.76
CA TRP A 171 -6.56 11.78 19.09
C TRP A 171 -5.44 11.71 18.05
N VAL A 172 -5.72 11.85 16.76
CA VAL A 172 -4.65 11.92 15.76
C VAL A 172 -3.83 13.20 15.91
N SER A 173 -4.47 14.33 16.25
CA SER A 173 -3.77 15.60 16.53
C SER A 173 -2.90 15.50 17.78
N ALA A 174 -3.39 14.86 18.85
CA ALA A 174 -2.62 14.61 20.07
C ALA A 174 -1.39 13.71 19.77
N ALA A 175 -1.55 12.64 18.99
CA ALA A 175 -0.43 11.79 18.57
C ALA A 175 0.63 12.56 17.74
N LEU A 176 0.23 13.56 16.96
CA LEU A 176 1.16 14.45 16.23
C LEU A 176 1.95 15.34 17.21
N THR A 177 1.31 15.84 18.26
CA THR A 177 1.95 16.63 19.32
C THR A 177 2.96 15.77 20.09
N ASP A 178 2.58 14.58 20.53
CA ASP A 178 3.46 13.63 21.22
C ASP A 178 4.69 13.30 20.39
N ALA A 179 4.51 13.03 19.09
CA ALA A 179 5.62 12.76 18.18
C ALA A 179 6.57 13.97 18.01
N THR A 180 6.05 15.19 18.12
CA THR A 180 6.85 16.41 18.06
C THR A 180 7.66 16.61 19.34
N SER A 181 7.00 16.50 20.49
CA SER A 181 7.64 16.63 21.80
C SER A 181 8.75 15.60 22.02
N CYS A 182 8.54 14.34 21.57
CA CYS A 182 9.58 13.32 21.60
C CYS A 182 10.84 13.74 20.82
N VAL A 183 10.71 14.29 19.62
CA VAL A 183 11.87 14.76 18.83
C VAL A 183 12.59 15.90 19.55
N GLU A 184 11.85 16.90 20.05
CA GLU A 184 12.40 18.05 20.74
C GLU A 184 13.16 17.64 22.01
N GLY A 185 12.60 16.72 22.79
CA GLY A 185 13.23 16.19 24.00
C GLY A 185 14.55 15.48 23.75
N ILE A 186 14.66 14.74 22.64
CA ILE A 186 15.89 13.98 22.31
C ILE A 186 17.00 14.87 21.76
N LEU A 187 16.68 15.95 21.07
CA LEU A 187 17.68 16.78 20.40
C LEU A 187 18.67 17.45 21.36
N GLY A 188 18.22 17.79 22.56
CA GLY A 188 19.01 18.47 23.59
C GLY A 188 19.95 17.59 24.41
N ASN A 189 20.00 16.26 24.18
CA ASN A 189 20.69 15.29 25.02
C ASN A 189 21.93 14.68 24.35
N GLY A 190 22.77 13.96 25.14
CA GLY A 190 24.03 13.37 24.73
C GLY A 190 23.94 12.08 23.89
N ILE A 191 22.74 11.71 23.43
CA ILE A 191 22.50 10.61 22.48
C ILE A 191 23.31 10.87 21.20
N SER A 192 23.90 9.84 20.61
CA SER A 192 24.71 9.98 19.41
C SER A 192 23.96 10.62 18.24
N ASP A 193 24.64 11.43 17.43
CA ASP A 193 24.01 12.12 16.29
C ASP A 193 23.40 11.14 15.26
N SER A 194 24.00 9.97 15.09
CA SER A 194 23.47 8.92 14.23
C SER A 194 22.13 8.38 14.74
N GLU A 195 22.00 8.15 16.06
CA GLU A 195 20.75 7.70 16.67
C GLU A 195 19.67 8.79 16.63
N LYS A 196 20.03 10.05 16.93
CA LYS A 196 19.14 11.20 16.76
C LYS A 196 18.60 11.30 15.35
N ALA A 197 19.45 11.23 14.32
CA ALA A 197 19.03 11.27 12.93
C ALA A 197 18.08 10.12 12.57
N MET A 198 18.34 8.91 13.05
CA MET A 198 17.48 7.74 12.84
C MET A 198 16.13 7.90 13.52
N ILE A 199 16.08 8.40 14.75
CA ILE A 199 14.83 8.66 15.50
C ILE A 199 14.03 9.72 14.75
N GLN A 200 14.64 10.85 14.40
CA GLN A 200 13.99 11.94 13.66
C GLN A 200 13.38 11.47 12.34
N ALA A 201 14.12 10.72 11.52
CA ALA A 201 13.64 10.22 10.23
C ALA A 201 12.41 9.31 10.39
N ARG A 202 12.40 8.43 11.40
CA ARG A 202 11.29 7.51 11.68
C ARG A 202 10.06 8.25 12.20
N ILE A 203 10.25 9.19 13.12
CA ILE A 203 9.17 10.01 13.67
C ILE A 203 8.60 10.93 12.60
N LEU A 204 9.44 11.53 11.76
CA LEU A 204 8.98 12.34 10.62
C LEU A 204 8.04 11.51 9.71
N LYS A 205 8.37 10.26 9.45
CA LYS A 205 7.49 9.38 8.66
C LYS A 205 6.14 9.13 9.35
N VAL A 206 6.11 8.92 10.65
CA VAL A 206 4.86 8.80 11.44
C VAL A 206 4.06 10.10 11.36
N LYS A 207 4.69 11.26 11.56
CA LYS A 207 4.05 12.60 11.46
C LYS A 207 3.45 12.84 10.07
N GLN A 208 4.16 12.50 9.00
CA GLN A 208 3.66 12.62 7.63
C GLN A 208 2.41 11.77 7.40
N LEU A 209 2.43 10.52 7.88
CA LEU A 209 1.30 9.60 7.77
C LEU A 209 0.10 10.06 8.60
N ALA A 210 0.31 10.53 9.83
CA ALA A 210 -0.75 11.04 10.69
C ALA A 210 -1.41 12.29 10.08
N SER A 211 -0.61 13.24 9.58
CA SER A 211 -1.11 14.44 8.90
C SER A 211 -1.94 14.10 7.65
N ASN A 212 -1.44 13.17 6.81
CA ASN A 212 -2.19 12.73 5.63
C ASN A 212 -3.47 11.96 6.02
N SER A 213 -3.42 11.19 7.12
CA SER A 213 -4.61 10.48 7.62
C SER A 213 -5.71 11.46 8.04
N LEU A 214 -5.35 12.57 8.71
CA LEU A 214 -6.32 13.63 9.04
C LEU A 214 -6.92 14.27 7.78
N ALA A 215 -6.10 14.59 6.78
CA ALA A 215 -6.60 15.19 5.54
C ALA A 215 -7.57 14.26 4.80
N LEU A 216 -7.23 12.96 4.66
CA LEU A 216 -8.10 11.97 4.03
C LEU A 216 -9.36 11.70 4.85
N PHE A 217 -9.23 11.72 6.17
CA PHE A 217 -10.36 11.60 7.10
C PHE A 217 -11.32 12.77 6.96
N THR A 218 -10.82 14.01 6.98
CA THR A 218 -11.63 15.22 6.76
C THR A 218 -12.32 15.18 5.40
N HIS A 219 -11.65 14.72 4.35
CA HIS A 219 -12.25 14.55 3.03
C HIS A 219 -13.41 13.53 3.05
N PHE A 220 -13.26 12.43 3.78
CA PHE A 220 -14.33 11.46 3.99
C PHE A 220 -15.51 12.08 4.75
N THR A 221 -15.26 12.70 5.91
CA THR A 221 -16.33 13.22 6.80
C THR A 221 -17.10 14.37 6.15
N THR A 222 -16.43 15.27 5.45
CA THR A 222 -17.08 16.36 4.72
C THR A 222 -18.04 15.81 3.64
N ARG A 223 -17.62 14.80 2.89
CA ARG A 223 -18.49 14.17 1.88
C ARG A 223 -19.66 13.41 2.50
N TYR A 224 -19.39 12.71 3.61
CA TYR A 224 -20.42 11.96 4.32
C TYR A 224 -21.51 12.91 4.83
N ARG A 225 -21.13 13.99 5.52
CA ARG A 225 -22.07 15.00 6.02
C ARG A 225 -22.91 15.63 4.90
N ALA A 226 -22.27 16.01 3.80
CA ALA A 226 -22.96 16.57 2.65
C ALA A 226 -23.98 15.61 2.02
N SER A 227 -23.74 14.29 2.08
CA SER A 227 -24.66 13.29 1.52
C SER A 227 -25.78 12.86 2.47
N HIS A 228 -25.70 13.20 3.76
CA HIS A 228 -26.67 12.84 4.80
C HIS A 228 -27.31 14.06 5.50
N ASP A 229 -27.12 15.27 4.94
CA ASP A 229 -27.64 16.54 5.47
C ASP A 229 -27.29 16.81 6.95
N ILE A 230 -26.12 16.30 7.39
CA ILE A 230 -25.66 16.51 8.76
C ILE A 230 -25.03 17.90 8.86
N ASN A 231 -25.73 18.82 9.53
CA ASN A 231 -25.25 20.17 9.78
C ASN A 231 -24.22 20.19 10.92
N VAL A 232 -23.17 20.99 10.74
CA VAL A 232 -22.25 21.34 11.84
C VAL A 232 -22.93 22.38 12.69
N PRO A 233 -23.04 22.21 14.03
CA PRO A 233 -23.60 23.20 14.91
C PRO A 233 -22.78 24.51 14.96
#